data_844f24bf7258aca9ca0f6f5f6617cc28
#
_entry.id   844f24bf7258aca9ca0f6f5f6617cc28
#
_cell.length_a   1.000
_cell.length_b   1.000
_cell.length_c   1.000
_cell.angle_alpha   90.00
_cell.angle_beta   90.00
_cell.angle_gamma   90.00
#
_symmetry.space_group_name_H-M   'P 1'
#
loop_
_entity.id
_entity.type
_entity.pdbx_description
1 polymer ?
#
loop_
_entity_poly.entity_id
_entity_poly.type
_entity_poly.pdbx_seq_one_letter_code
_entity_poly.pdbx_strand_id
1 'polypeptide(L)'
;GRSGNLIKRYKDKKDLQQGDKVIALSLDVDSDAVASILSEKAAQLNQEAVDNGLVRENGAFKIIKGEQGIEVNVEDSIAAIENYISSEWDGGNAEIELVAEVVEPRGSEEDLEQITDMMGSYTTNYKDSGQNRCDNISNATSKINGTLLYPGEEFSVYEAIGPLDAANGYELAGAYENGQTVESYGGGVCQVSSTLYAAMVYAGLPA
;
A
#
# COMPACT_ATOMS: atom_id res chain seq x y z
N GLY A 1 -14.35 -43.00 -26.85
CA GLY A 1 -14.79 -44.05 -27.69
C GLY A 1 -16.18 -43.95 -28.34
N ARG A 2 -16.95 -42.82 -28.17
CA ARG A 2 -18.29 -42.68 -28.81
C ARG A 2 -18.27 -41.73 -30.02
N SER A 3 -17.14 -41.10 -30.35
CA SER A 3 -16.99 -40.23 -31.51
C SER A 3 -16.21 -40.91 -32.62
N GLY A 4 -16.53 -40.64 -33.89
CA GLY A 4 -15.91 -41.19 -35.09
C GLY A 4 -16.81 -42.20 -35.87
N ASN A 5 -16.34 -42.58 -37.06
CA ASN A 5 -17.05 -43.52 -37.92
C ASN A 5 -17.00 -44.97 -37.35
N LEU A 6 -17.84 -45.88 -37.88
CA LEU A 6 -17.97 -47.24 -37.40
C LEU A 6 -16.64 -48.03 -37.40
N ILE A 7 -15.74 -47.78 -38.37
CA ILE A 7 -14.45 -48.45 -38.49
C ILE A 7 -13.52 -47.98 -37.36
N LYS A 8 -13.48 -46.67 -37.07
CA LYS A 8 -12.67 -46.10 -35.98
C LYS A 8 -13.18 -46.63 -34.62
N ARG A 9 -14.47 -46.66 -34.42
CA ARG A 9 -15.10 -47.18 -33.17
C ARG A 9 -14.81 -48.66 -32.96
N TYR A 10 -14.84 -49.48 -34.06
CA TYR A 10 -14.51 -50.88 -33.97
C TYR A 10 -13.02 -51.09 -33.65
N LYS A 11 -12.16 -50.34 -34.29
CA LYS A 11 -10.72 -50.37 -34.04
C LYS A 11 -10.38 -49.95 -32.60
N ASP A 12 -10.95 -48.85 -32.13
CA ASP A 12 -10.77 -48.37 -30.73
C ASP A 12 -11.27 -49.43 -29.72
N LYS A 13 -12.40 -50.12 -30.01
CA LYS A 13 -12.90 -51.19 -29.17
C LYS A 13 -11.99 -52.40 -29.14
N LYS A 14 -11.43 -52.77 -30.29
CA LYS A 14 -10.50 -53.91 -30.42
C LYS A 14 -9.16 -53.62 -29.75
N ASP A 15 -8.63 -52.38 -29.86
CA ASP A 15 -7.42 -51.95 -29.22
C ASP A 15 -7.55 -51.93 -27.68
N LEU A 16 -8.73 -51.58 -27.17
CA LEU A 16 -9.06 -51.64 -25.71
C LEU A 16 -9.18 -53.09 -25.20
N GLN A 17 -9.44 -54.07 -26.08
CA GLN A 17 -9.55 -55.50 -25.71
C GLN A 17 -8.20 -56.23 -25.80
N GLN A 18 -7.23 -55.68 -26.52
CA GLN A 18 -5.95 -56.32 -26.82
C GLN A 18 -4.73 -55.71 -26.15
N GLY A 19 -4.87 -54.62 -25.42
CA GLY A 19 -3.74 -53.98 -24.77
C GLY A 19 -4.14 -52.86 -23.82
N ASP A 20 -3.23 -52.49 -22.96
CA ASP A 20 -3.35 -51.33 -22.06
C ASP A 20 -3.28 -50.05 -22.85
N LYS A 21 -4.43 -49.42 -23.09
CA LYS A 21 -4.46 -48.08 -23.69
C LYS A 21 -4.16 -47.07 -22.60
N VAL A 22 -2.95 -46.57 -22.58
CA VAL A 22 -2.60 -45.44 -21.72
C VAL A 22 -3.32 -44.20 -22.23
N ILE A 23 -4.26 -43.72 -21.46
CA ILE A 23 -4.93 -42.45 -21.71
C ILE A 23 -4.17 -41.43 -20.88
N ALA A 24 -3.41 -40.58 -21.56
CA ALA A 24 -2.81 -39.43 -20.87
C ALA A 24 -3.92 -38.54 -20.33
N LEU A 25 -3.91 -38.33 -19.04
CA LEU A 25 -4.75 -37.33 -18.39
C LEU A 25 -4.08 -35.98 -18.65
N SER A 26 -4.78 -35.07 -19.28
CA SER A 26 -4.40 -33.68 -19.34
C SER A 26 -5.12 -32.96 -18.20
N LEU A 27 -4.38 -32.42 -17.29
CA LEU A 27 -4.86 -31.51 -16.26
C LEU A 27 -4.70 -30.10 -16.78
N ASP A 28 -5.71 -29.30 -16.56
CA ASP A 28 -5.72 -27.88 -16.85
C ASP A 28 -6.09 -27.14 -15.57
N VAL A 29 -5.43 -26.00 -15.34
CA VAL A 29 -5.64 -25.17 -14.18
C VAL A 29 -6.58 -24.04 -14.58
N ASP A 30 -7.62 -23.82 -13.81
CA ASP A 30 -8.43 -22.61 -13.94
C ASP A 30 -7.66 -21.42 -13.35
N SER A 31 -6.86 -20.78 -14.20
CA SER A 31 -5.99 -19.67 -13.82
C SER A 31 -6.77 -18.47 -13.27
N ASP A 32 -8.00 -18.23 -13.74
CA ASP A 32 -8.85 -17.14 -13.24
C ASP A 32 -9.31 -17.42 -11.80
N ALA A 33 -9.69 -18.67 -11.51
CA ALA A 33 -10.05 -19.08 -10.16
C ALA A 33 -8.86 -19.01 -9.20
N VAL A 34 -7.67 -19.46 -9.65
CA VAL A 34 -6.43 -19.36 -8.86
C VAL A 34 -6.04 -17.90 -8.63
N ALA A 35 -6.11 -17.04 -9.66
CA ALA A 35 -5.85 -15.61 -9.53
C ALA A 35 -6.73 -14.94 -8.49
N SER A 36 -8.02 -15.28 -8.48
CA SER A 36 -8.97 -14.73 -7.51
C SER A 36 -8.60 -15.11 -6.07
N ILE A 37 -8.27 -16.39 -5.84
CA ILE A 37 -7.86 -16.89 -4.51
C ILE A 37 -6.53 -16.26 -4.08
N LEU A 38 -5.55 -16.21 -4.98
CA LEU A 38 -4.23 -15.61 -4.69
C LEU A 38 -4.36 -14.13 -4.38
N SER A 39 -5.16 -13.37 -5.14
CA SER A 39 -5.37 -11.94 -4.88
C SER A 39 -6.01 -11.68 -3.52
N GLU A 40 -6.99 -12.51 -3.11
CA GLU A 40 -7.59 -12.41 -1.77
C GLU A 40 -6.56 -12.69 -0.67
N LYS A 41 -5.69 -13.69 -0.87
CA LYS A 41 -4.65 -14.04 0.09
C LYS A 41 -3.48 -13.07 0.07
N ALA A 42 -3.08 -12.60 -1.10
CA ALA A 42 -2.05 -11.57 -1.25
C ALA A 42 -2.39 -10.33 -0.43
N ALA A 43 -3.66 -9.87 -0.45
CA ALA A 43 -4.11 -8.74 0.36
C ALA A 43 -3.89 -8.92 1.89
N GLN A 44 -3.75 -10.18 2.36
CA GLN A 44 -3.47 -10.50 3.76
C GLN A 44 -1.97 -10.70 4.05
N LEU A 45 -1.18 -10.99 3.04
CA LEU A 45 0.25 -11.30 3.13
C LEU A 45 1.12 -10.10 2.77
N ASN A 46 0.62 -9.23 1.88
CA ASN A 46 1.33 -8.05 1.45
C ASN A 46 1.55 -7.11 2.64
N GLN A 47 2.74 -6.58 2.72
CA GLN A 47 3.14 -5.54 3.66
C GLN A 47 3.59 -4.32 2.85
N GLU A 48 2.93 -3.20 3.07
CA GLU A 48 3.35 -1.95 2.46
C GLU A 48 4.73 -1.54 2.98
N ALA A 49 5.59 -1.05 2.10
CA ALA A 49 6.85 -0.47 2.52
C ALA A 49 6.58 0.80 3.33
N VAL A 50 7.33 0.99 4.40
CA VAL A 50 7.34 2.26 5.14
C VAL A 50 8.49 3.10 4.60
N ASP A 51 8.19 4.25 4.01
CA ASP A 51 9.20 5.11 3.40
C ASP A 51 10.19 5.63 4.44
N ASN A 52 11.43 5.84 4.01
CA ASN A 52 12.40 6.55 4.82
C ASN A 52 11.91 7.99 5.03
N GLY A 53 12.09 8.50 6.23
CA GLY A 53 11.65 9.84 6.62
C GLY A 53 12.82 10.74 7.00
N LEU A 54 12.54 12.03 7.08
CA LEU A 54 13.50 13.03 7.53
C LEU A 54 12.86 13.89 8.61
N VAL A 55 13.50 13.99 9.76
CA VAL A 55 13.09 14.93 10.82
C VAL A 55 14.21 15.91 11.12
N ARG A 56 13.82 17.09 11.60
CA ARG A 56 14.80 18.10 12.02
C ARG A 56 14.82 18.19 13.55
N GLU A 57 15.93 17.75 14.13
CA GLU A 57 16.17 17.82 15.57
C GLU A 57 17.40 18.70 15.86
N ASN A 58 17.27 19.62 16.79
CA ASN A 58 18.39 20.50 17.22
C ASN A 58 19.08 21.25 16.06
N GLY A 59 18.35 21.57 15.00
CA GLY A 59 18.88 22.28 13.84
C GLY A 59 19.52 21.41 12.76
N ALA A 60 19.67 20.11 12.99
CA ALA A 60 20.20 19.15 12.03
C ALA A 60 19.08 18.22 11.52
N PHE A 61 19.23 17.75 10.29
CA PHE A 61 18.34 16.71 9.74
C PHE A 61 18.81 15.34 10.21
N LYS A 62 17.86 14.48 10.52
CA LYS A 62 18.07 13.09 10.92
C LYS A 62 17.17 12.19 10.09
N ILE A 63 17.77 11.20 9.47
CA ILE A 63 17.05 10.19 8.70
C ILE A 63 16.37 9.22 9.65
N ILE A 64 15.08 8.95 9.40
CA ILE A 64 14.34 7.86 10.01
C ILE A 64 14.27 6.75 8.98
N LYS A 65 14.83 5.59 9.32
CA LYS A 65 14.77 4.42 8.44
C LYS A 65 13.35 3.88 8.37
N GLY A 66 12.88 3.66 7.15
CA GLY A 66 11.67 2.95 6.86
C GLY A 66 11.85 1.43 6.94
N GLU A 67 10.84 0.72 6.50
CA GLU A 67 10.82 -0.74 6.46
C GLU A 67 10.50 -1.22 5.05
N GLN A 68 11.15 -2.28 4.61
CA GLN A 68 10.84 -2.93 3.34
C GLN A 68 9.44 -3.52 3.36
N GLY A 69 8.73 -3.38 2.26
CA GLY A 69 7.47 -4.06 2.01
C GLY A 69 7.67 -5.42 1.33
N ILE A 70 6.60 -6.19 1.27
CA ILE A 70 6.54 -7.45 0.53
C ILE A 70 5.25 -7.44 -0.29
N GLU A 71 5.35 -7.72 -1.58
CA GLU A 71 4.21 -7.84 -2.47
C GLU A 71 4.24 -9.20 -3.18
N VAL A 72 3.13 -9.94 -3.09
CA VAL A 72 2.99 -11.22 -3.78
C VAL A 72 2.76 -10.96 -5.26
N ASN A 73 3.65 -11.48 -6.10
CA ASN A 73 3.48 -11.48 -7.55
C ASN A 73 2.51 -12.60 -7.95
N VAL A 74 1.25 -12.21 -8.15
CA VAL A 74 0.16 -13.15 -8.45
C VAL A 74 0.38 -13.87 -9.78
N GLU A 75 0.86 -13.16 -10.81
CA GLU A 75 1.09 -13.73 -12.15
C GLU A 75 2.17 -14.81 -12.14
N ASP A 76 3.33 -14.51 -11.55
CA ASP A 76 4.43 -15.46 -11.45
C ASP A 76 4.09 -16.62 -10.50
N SER A 77 3.29 -16.38 -9.46
CA SER A 77 2.80 -17.42 -8.57
C SER A 77 1.86 -18.39 -9.29
N ILE A 78 0.97 -17.89 -10.16
CA ILE A 78 0.12 -18.74 -11.02
C ILE A 78 0.99 -19.58 -11.94
N ALA A 79 1.97 -18.97 -12.61
CA ALA A 79 2.87 -19.68 -13.49
C ALA A 79 3.65 -20.79 -12.76
N ALA A 80 4.09 -20.55 -11.53
CA ALA A 80 4.74 -21.55 -10.68
C ALA A 80 3.79 -22.72 -10.35
N ILE A 81 2.53 -22.43 -10.02
CA ILE A 81 1.49 -23.43 -9.73
C ILE A 81 1.19 -24.28 -10.97
N GLU A 82 1.00 -23.65 -12.13
CA GLU A 82 0.75 -24.34 -13.41
C GLU A 82 1.91 -25.26 -13.78
N ASN A 83 3.13 -24.76 -13.67
CA ASN A 83 4.32 -25.57 -13.93
C ASN A 83 4.41 -26.77 -13.00
N TYR A 84 4.20 -26.59 -11.71
CA TYR A 84 4.21 -27.69 -10.74
C TYR A 84 3.14 -28.73 -11.05
N ILE A 85 1.89 -28.31 -11.29
CA ILE A 85 0.78 -29.23 -11.60
C ILE A 85 1.02 -30.01 -12.91
N SER A 86 1.62 -29.38 -13.91
CA SER A 86 1.87 -30.03 -15.20
C SER A 86 3.05 -31.00 -15.21
N SER A 87 4.06 -30.76 -14.36
CA SER A 87 5.34 -31.48 -14.44
C SER A 87 5.65 -32.36 -13.22
N GLU A 88 5.17 -32.03 -12.04
CA GLU A 88 5.62 -32.64 -10.79
C GLU A 88 4.50 -33.23 -9.92
N TRP A 89 3.25 -32.79 -10.11
CA TRP A 89 2.17 -33.17 -9.21
C TRP A 89 1.77 -34.65 -9.39
N ASP A 90 1.74 -35.37 -8.28
CA ASP A 90 1.40 -36.80 -8.19
C ASP A 90 -0.08 -37.08 -7.84
N GLY A 91 -0.90 -36.00 -7.69
CA GLY A 91 -2.32 -36.09 -7.29
C GLY A 91 -2.55 -35.98 -5.79
N GLY A 92 -1.51 -35.76 -4.98
CA GLY A 92 -1.60 -35.56 -3.53
C GLY A 92 -1.65 -34.10 -3.12
N ASN A 93 -1.53 -33.86 -1.81
CA ASN A 93 -1.34 -32.53 -1.27
C ASN A 93 0.07 -32.02 -1.61
N ALA A 94 0.16 -30.75 -1.93
CA ALA A 94 1.42 -30.10 -2.25
C ALA A 94 1.54 -28.74 -1.54
N GLU A 95 2.76 -28.35 -1.27
CA GLU A 95 3.11 -27.00 -0.82
C GLU A 95 3.89 -26.33 -1.94
N ILE A 96 3.44 -25.16 -2.36
CA ILE A 96 4.08 -24.39 -3.43
C ILE A 96 4.41 -23.02 -2.85
N GLU A 97 5.67 -22.61 -2.97
CA GLU A 97 6.12 -21.29 -2.57
C GLU A 97 5.55 -20.24 -3.55
N LEU A 98 4.94 -19.20 -3.00
CA LEU A 98 4.48 -18.06 -3.79
C LEU A 98 5.67 -17.17 -4.15
N VAL A 99 5.61 -16.58 -5.34
CA VAL A 99 6.60 -15.59 -5.75
C VAL A 99 6.23 -14.25 -5.11
N ALA A 100 7.17 -13.68 -4.37
CA ALA A 100 6.99 -12.38 -3.74
C ALA A 100 8.18 -11.47 -4.07
N GLU A 101 7.90 -10.19 -4.20
CA GLU A 101 8.87 -9.14 -4.45
C GLU A 101 9.05 -8.28 -3.21
N VAL A 102 10.29 -7.86 -2.95
CA VAL A 102 10.58 -6.89 -1.90
C VAL A 102 10.36 -5.49 -2.49
N VAL A 103 9.52 -4.72 -1.80
CA VAL A 103 9.27 -3.32 -2.13
C VAL A 103 10.18 -2.47 -1.25
N GLU A 104 11.13 -1.79 -1.88
CA GLU A 104 12.07 -0.93 -1.14
C GLU A 104 11.37 0.36 -0.68
N PRO A 105 11.71 0.85 0.53
CA PRO A 105 11.29 2.16 0.99
C PRO A 105 11.72 3.26 0.02
N ARG A 106 10.85 4.24 -0.21
CA ARG A 106 11.22 5.45 -0.96
C ARG A 106 12.15 6.32 -0.11
N GLY A 107 12.93 7.17 -0.77
CA GLY A 107 13.88 8.05 -0.11
C GLY A 107 15.14 7.31 0.30
N SER A 108 16.01 7.01 -0.67
CA SER A 108 17.32 6.42 -0.36
C SER A 108 18.10 7.28 0.63
N GLU A 109 18.96 6.66 1.44
CA GLU A 109 19.86 7.43 2.34
C GLU A 109 20.65 8.50 1.57
N GLU A 110 21.09 8.17 0.35
CA GLU A 110 21.87 9.08 -0.51
C GLU A 110 21.03 10.31 -0.93
N ASP A 111 19.76 10.14 -1.27
CA ASP A 111 18.86 11.25 -1.62
C ASP A 111 18.54 12.11 -0.39
N LEU A 112 18.32 11.50 0.77
CA LEU A 112 17.98 12.21 1.99
C LEU A 112 19.15 12.97 2.58
N GLU A 113 20.38 12.49 2.44
CA GLU A 113 21.59 13.19 2.85
C GLU A 113 21.83 14.50 2.06
N GLN A 114 21.24 14.63 0.87
CA GLN A 114 21.31 15.87 0.08
C GLN A 114 20.40 16.97 0.62
N ILE A 115 19.42 16.64 1.48
CA ILE A 115 18.50 17.61 2.08
C ILE A 115 19.19 18.26 3.29
N THR A 116 19.86 19.38 3.06
CA THR A 116 20.65 20.07 4.08
C THR A 116 20.08 21.43 4.49
N ASP A 117 19.29 22.06 3.61
CA ASP A 117 18.91 23.44 3.76
C ASP A 117 17.46 23.62 4.20
N MET A 118 17.21 24.56 5.10
CA MET A 118 15.88 24.98 5.48
C MET A 118 15.44 26.12 4.54
N MET A 119 14.55 25.83 3.60
CA MET A 119 14.07 26.80 2.61
C MET A 119 13.08 27.81 3.20
N GLY A 120 12.25 27.42 4.14
CA GLY A 120 11.27 28.30 4.77
C GLY A 120 10.83 27.79 6.12
N SER A 121 10.39 28.72 6.96
CA SER A 121 9.81 28.40 8.27
C SER A 121 8.77 29.43 8.67
N TYR A 122 7.75 28.98 9.39
CA TYR A 122 6.76 29.85 10.01
C TYR A 122 6.29 29.22 11.33
N THR A 123 5.97 30.05 12.31
CA THR A 123 5.57 29.60 13.64
C THR A 123 4.33 30.34 14.09
N THR A 124 3.36 29.59 14.59
CA THR A 124 2.19 30.13 15.28
C THR A 124 2.10 29.55 16.69
N ASN A 125 1.42 30.27 17.59
CA ASN A 125 1.28 29.90 18.97
C ASN A 125 -0.18 29.54 19.28
N TYR A 126 -0.38 28.47 20.02
CA TYR A 126 -1.71 28.01 20.47
C TYR A 126 -1.75 27.64 21.95
N LYS A 127 -0.75 28.06 22.74
CA LYS A 127 -0.62 27.71 24.17
C LYS A 127 -1.80 28.17 25.04
N ASP A 128 -2.51 29.20 24.61
CA ASP A 128 -3.67 29.75 25.34
C ASP A 128 -4.99 29.09 24.89
N SER A 129 -4.93 28.04 24.09
CA SER A 129 -6.09 27.27 23.64
C SER A 129 -6.49 26.20 24.64
N GLY A 130 -7.75 25.75 24.58
CA GLY A 130 -8.19 24.59 25.36
C GLY A 130 -7.47 23.32 24.96
N GLN A 131 -7.40 22.33 25.86
CA GLN A 131 -6.62 21.10 25.68
C GLN A 131 -7.00 20.37 24.39
N ASN A 132 -8.27 20.09 24.15
CA ASN A 132 -8.75 19.38 22.96
C ASN A 132 -8.25 20.04 21.68
N ARG A 133 -8.24 21.39 21.64
CA ARG A 133 -7.71 22.11 20.48
C ARG A 133 -6.20 21.93 20.33
N CYS A 134 -5.46 21.91 21.43
CA CYS A 134 -4.02 21.66 21.43
C CYS A 134 -3.73 20.23 20.91
N ASP A 135 -4.50 19.26 21.39
CA ASP A 135 -4.36 17.85 21.00
C ASP A 135 -4.68 17.64 19.51
N ASN A 136 -5.73 18.29 19.00
CA ASN A 136 -6.06 18.28 17.56
C ASN A 136 -4.93 18.86 16.71
N ILE A 137 -4.35 19.99 17.11
CA ILE A 137 -3.23 20.60 16.38
C ILE A 137 -2.01 19.69 16.41
N SER A 138 -1.69 19.10 17.56
CA SER A 138 -0.57 18.17 17.71
C SER A 138 -0.77 16.93 16.86
N ASN A 139 -1.96 16.33 16.88
CA ASN A 139 -2.32 15.16 16.09
C ASN A 139 -2.19 15.44 14.59
N ALA A 140 -2.79 16.52 14.08
CA ALA A 140 -2.68 16.90 12.68
C ALA A 140 -1.22 17.19 12.28
N THR A 141 -0.47 17.87 13.14
CA THR A 141 0.95 18.16 12.87
C THR A 141 1.79 16.89 12.81
N SER A 142 1.54 15.91 13.69
CA SER A 142 2.27 14.64 13.68
C SER A 142 2.06 13.84 12.39
N LYS A 143 0.86 13.94 11.81
CA LYS A 143 0.51 13.22 10.56
C LYS A 143 1.16 13.81 9.31
N ILE A 144 1.51 15.08 9.31
CA ILE A 144 2.18 15.74 8.18
C ILE A 144 3.70 15.84 8.36
N ASN A 145 4.17 15.68 9.59
CA ASN A 145 5.59 15.81 9.88
C ASN A 145 6.40 14.66 9.29
N GLY A 146 7.50 14.98 8.61
CA GLY A 146 8.37 13.99 7.98
C GLY A 146 7.96 13.61 6.55
N THR A 147 6.87 14.18 6.01
CA THR A 147 6.50 13.95 4.61
C THR A 147 7.59 14.39 3.66
N LEU A 148 7.96 13.50 2.76
CA LEU A 148 8.90 13.76 1.67
C LEU A 148 8.13 13.94 0.37
N LEU A 149 8.47 14.97 -0.38
CA LEU A 149 7.94 15.23 -1.70
C LEU A 149 9.06 15.23 -2.73
N TYR A 150 8.88 14.50 -3.78
CA TYR A 150 9.78 14.49 -4.92
C TYR A 150 9.35 15.52 -5.97
N PRO A 151 10.25 15.93 -6.87
CA PRO A 151 9.92 16.89 -7.92
C PRO A 151 8.68 16.48 -8.74
N GLY A 152 7.67 17.35 -8.76
CA GLY A 152 6.41 17.11 -9.47
C GLY A 152 5.32 16.42 -8.64
N GLU A 153 5.59 16.05 -7.41
CA GLU A 153 4.56 15.50 -6.52
C GLU A 153 3.75 16.61 -5.84
N GLU A 154 2.49 16.30 -5.58
CA GLU A 154 1.55 17.15 -4.86
C GLU A 154 1.27 16.55 -3.47
N PHE A 155 1.09 17.41 -2.49
CA PHE A 155 0.76 17.01 -1.11
C PHE A 155 -0.58 17.60 -0.69
N SER A 156 -1.54 16.74 -0.42
CA SER A 156 -2.82 17.13 0.13
C SER A 156 -2.80 17.08 1.66
N VAL A 157 -2.78 18.23 2.29
CA VAL A 157 -2.88 18.32 3.76
C VAL A 157 -4.16 17.66 4.28
N TYR A 158 -5.27 17.81 3.54
CA TYR A 158 -6.56 17.24 3.92
C TYR A 158 -6.52 15.71 3.95
N GLU A 159 -5.92 15.09 2.95
CA GLU A 159 -5.75 13.63 2.89
C GLU A 159 -4.80 13.14 3.98
N ALA A 160 -3.69 13.83 4.18
CA ALA A 160 -2.68 13.44 5.16
C ALA A 160 -3.21 13.48 6.60
N ILE A 161 -4.00 14.50 6.97
CA ILE A 161 -4.58 14.59 8.31
C ILE A 161 -5.75 13.61 8.53
N GLY A 162 -6.30 13.05 7.44
CA GLY A 162 -7.40 12.09 7.46
C GLY A 162 -8.74 12.69 7.89
N PRO A 163 -9.80 11.86 7.99
CA PRO A 163 -11.08 12.30 8.48
C PRO A 163 -10.99 12.93 9.88
N LEU A 164 -11.67 14.07 10.08
CA LEU A 164 -11.70 14.77 11.37
C LEU A 164 -12.77 14.15 12.27
N ASP A 165 -12.46 13.01 12.88
CA ASP A 165 -13.35 12.25 13.76
C ASP A 165 -12.59 11.64 14.95
N ALA A 166 -13.33 11.06 15.87
CA ALA A 166 -12.77 10.44 17.08
C ALA A 166 -11.91 9.19 16.75
N ALA A 167 -12.23 8.44 15.68
CA ALA A 167 -11.48 7.24 15.29
C ALA A 167 -10.07 7.59 14.84
N ASN A 168 -9.89 8.79 14.26
CA ASN A 168 -8.61 9.34 13.82
C ASN A 168 -7.89 10.17 14.90
N GLY A 169 -8.38 10.13 16.16
CA GLY A 169 -7.74 10.78 17.30
C GLY A 169 -8.03 12.27 17.42
N TYR A 170 -9.11 12.75 16.80
CA TYR A 170 -9.55 14.14 16.96
C TYR A 170 -10.61 14.28 18.05
N GLU A 171 -10.61 15.42 18.72
CA GLU A 171 -11.55 15.77 19.79
C GLU A 171 -12.43 16.95 19.38
N LEU A 172 -13.57 17.08 20.07
CA LEU A 172 -14.45 18.23 19.88
C LEU A 172 -13.78 19.49 20.43
N ALA A 173 -13.69 20.50 19.60
CA ALA A 173 -13.16 21.81 19.93
C ALA A 173 -13.79 22.90 19.05
N GLY A 174 -13.63 24.15 19.40
CA GLY A 174 -14.18 25.28 18.65
C GLY A 174 -13.62 25.34 17.23
N ALA A 175 -14.49 25.30 16.23
CA ALA A 175 -14.23 25.46 14.81
C ALA A 175 -15.11 26.58 14.24
N TYR A 176 -14.69 27.18 13.11
CA TYR A 176 -15.47 28.16 12.38
C TYR A 176 -16.25 27.49 11.27
N GLU A 177 -17.56 27.60 11.32
CA GLU A 177 -18.45 27.08 10.29
C GLU A 177 -19.54 28.13 9.99
N ASN A 178 -19.69 28.48 8.71
CA ASN A 178 -20.69 29.48 8.25
C ASN A 178 -20.66 30.81 9.02
N GLY A 179 -19.48 31.27 9.44
CA GLY A 179 -19.32 32.52 10.18
C GLY A 179 -19.63 32.41 11.66
N GLN A 180 -19.90 31.24 12.20
CA GLN A 180 -20.17 30.99 13.61
C GLN A 180 -19.13 30.05 14.22
N THR A 181 -18.93 30.16 15.53
CA THR A 181 -18.10 29.20 16.25
C THR A 181 -18.98 28.03 16.68
N VAL A 182 -18.63 26.81 16.23
CA VAL A 182 -19.30 25.56 16.58
C VAL A 182 -18.31 24.60 17.21
N GLU A 183 -18.79 23.65 17.99
CA GLU A 183 -17.95 22.51 18.42
C GLU A 183 -17.95 21.45 17.32
N SER A 184 -16.75 21.11 16.84
CA SER A 184 -16.54 20.11 15.80
C SER A 184 -15.26 19.33 16.07
N TYR A 185 -15.21 18.07 15.60
CA TYR A 185 -13.96 17.31 15.62
C TYR A 185 -12.89 18.00 14.79
N GLY A 186 -11.66 18.01 15.28
CA GLY A 186 -10.54 18.66 14.61
C GLY A 186 -10.54 20.19 14.71
N GLY A 187 -11.33 20.78 15.62
CA GLY A 187 -11.28 22.23 15.88
C GLY A 187 -9.84 22.66 16.18
N GLY A 188 -9.32 23.60 15.37
CA GLY A 188 -7.93 24.08 15.43
C GLY A 188 -7.05 23.65 14.24
N VAL A 189 -7.40 22.63 13.48
CA VAL A 189 -6.60 22.09 12.35
C VAL A 189 -6.36 23.14 11.25
N CYS A 190 -7.28 24.08 11.02
CA CYS A 190 -7.04 25.19 10.09
C CYS A 190 -5.77 25.99 10.42
N GLN A 191 -5.37 26.06 11.71
CA GLN A 191 -4.12 26.70 12.08
C GLN A 191 -2.89 25.93 11.58
N VAL A 192 -2.95 24.60 11.53
CA VAL A 192 -1.88 23.75 10.96
C VAL A 192 -1.71 24.06 9.48
N SER A 193 -2.80 24.01 8.71
CA SER A 193 -2.78 24.31 7.27
C SER A 193 -2.28 25.73 6.99
N SER A 194 -2.75 26.72 7.73
CA SER A 194 -2.34 28.12 7.54
C SER A 194 -0.86 28.33 7.91
N THR A 195 -0.37 27.63 8.92
CA THR A 195 1.03 27.71 9.34
C THR A 195 1.94 27.08 8.30
N LEU A 196 1.56 25.92 7.78
CA LEU A 196 2.29 25.25 6.69
C LEU A 196 2.30 26.10 5.42
N TYR A 197 1.14 26.63 5.02
CA TYR A 197 1.03 27.53 3.86
C TYR A 197 1.98 28.73 3.98
N ALA A 198 2.01 29.39 5.14
CA ALA A 198 2.92 30.50 5.36
C ALA A 198 4.39 30.07 5.24
N ALA A 199 4.77 28.92 5.77
CA ALA A 199 6.12 28.38 5.62
C ALA A 199 6.48 28.11 4.15
N MET A 200 5.54 27.55 3.36
CA MET A 200 5.72 27.33 1.93
C MET A 200 5.90 28.63 1.13
N VAL A 201 5.11 29.65 1.44
CA VAL A 201 5.27 30.98 0.84
C VAL A 201 6.67 31.56 1.12
N TYR A 202 7.17 31.44 2.35
CA TYR A 202 8.52 31.87 2.69
C TYR A 202 9.61 31.03 2.00
N ALA A 203 9.33 29.77 1.71
CA ALA A 203 10.21 28.91 0.92
C ALA A 203 10.18 29.20 -0.59
N GLY A 204 9.24 30.03 -1.06
CA GLY A 204 9.04 30.29 -2.50
C GLY A 204 8.39 29.13 -3.25
N LEU A 205 7.75 28.19 -2.53
CA LEU A 205 7.05 27.04 -3.12
C LEU A 205 5.63 27.43 -3.56
N PRO A 206 5.13 26.87 -4.66
CA PRO A 206 3.74 27.00 -5.06
C PRO A 206 2.83 26.27 -4.07
N ALA A 207 1.58 26.76 -3.92
CA ALA A 207 0.55 26.14 -3.10
C ALA A 207 -0.70 25.85 -3.94
#